data_5b967d16a18ae4130f7372c713f08ba5
#
_entry.id   5b967d16a18ae4130f7372c713f08ba5
#
_cell.length_a   1.000
_cell.length_b   1.000
_cell.length_c   1.000
_cell.angle_alpha   90.00
_cell.angle_beta   90.00
_cell.angle_gamma   90.00
#
_symmetry.space_group_name_H-M   'P 1'
#
loop_
_entity.id
_entity.type
_entity.pdbx_description
1 polymer ?
#
loop_
_entity_poly.entity_id
_entity_poly.type
_entity_poly.pdbx_seq_one_letter_code
_entity_poly.pdbx_strand_id
1 'polypeptide(L)'
;MAEIRNFCIIAHIDHGKSTLADRLLDFTGAVTSREKQDQLLDNMDIERERGITIKSHAIQMNYKKDGVDYVLNLIDTPGHVDFSYEVSRSIAACEGALLIVDAAQSIQAQTISNLYLAIENDLEIIPVLNKIDLPSANPEEVSDDIIDLLGCKKEEIIHASAKTGLGIDDILNAIIKVVPAPDTDENAPLKALIFDSVYNPFRGVETYFRVFSGKISKGQKIKFLATQKEYSADEVGTLNLTQTPKKFIGAGDVGYLITGIKNAKEVKVGDTILEVESTESTGVSGFEDVKPMVFAGIYPVDTEDYEELRSSMDKLQLNDASLVYSPESSSALGFGFRCGFLGMLHLEIIQERLEREFNMSVITTVPNVSYSAYTRKDPNAPILVNNPTDLPDPSSLERVEEPFIKATIITKSDYVGNVMSLCIEKRGEIKNQTYLTTQRVELVFDMPLAEIVFDFYDRLKTVSKGYASFDYSPIGMRKSKLVKVDLLLNGSSVDALSSLIHSDNAYSIGKKMCEKLRQLIPRQQFDIPIQAAIGAKIISRETIKAVRKDVTAKCYGGDISRKRKLLERQKKGKKKMRQVGSVEIPQEAFMAVLKLND
;
A
#
# COMPACT_ATOMS: atom_id res chain seq x y z
N MET A 1 -6.74 -22.46 -34.64
CA MET A 1 -6.35 -21.30 -33.81
C MET A 1 -5.88 -21.84 -32.48
N ALA A 2 -4.91 -21.19 -31.82
CA ALA A 2 -4.53 -21.57 -30.46
C ALA A 2 -5.67 -21.21 -29.50
N GLU A 3 -5.92 -22.05 -28.49
CA GLU A 3 -6.91 -21.77 -27.46
C GLU A 3 -6.34 -20.87 -26.38
N ILE A 4 -7.02 -19.76 -26.08
CA ILE A 4 -6.58 -18.78 -25.08
C ILE A 4 -7.13 -19.16 -23.70
N ARG A 5 -6.29 -18.97 -22.65
CA ARG A 5 -6.68 -19.06 -21.24
C ARG A 5 -6.06 -17.87 -20.51
N ASN A 6 -6.89 -17.01 -19.92
CA ASN A 6 -6.45 -15.88 -19.12
C ASN A 6 -6.69 -16.21 -17.65
N PHE A 7 -5.64 -16.17 -16.85
CA PHE A 7 -5.73 -16.50 -15.44
C PHE A 7 -4.79 -15.64 -14.61
N CYS A 8 -5.14 -15.47 -13.34
CA CYS A 8 -4.32 -14.81 -12.35
C CYS A 8 -3.92 -15.77 -11.23
N ILE A 9 -2.99 -15.33 -10.39
CA ILE A 9 -2.59 -16.04 -9.18
C ILE A 9 -2.99 -15.21 -7.98
N ILE A 10 -3.86 -15.73 -7.13
CA ILE A 10 -4.25 -15.13 -5.86
C ILE A 10 -3.62 -15.91 -4.71
N ALA A 11 -2.93 -15.20 -3.82
CA ALA A 11 -2.21 -15.80 -2.71
C ALA A 11 -2.01 -14.78 -1.60
N HIS A 12 -1.82 -15.25 -0.38
CA HIS A 12 -1.27 -14.43 0.69
C HIS A 12 0.23 -14.20 0.47
N ILE A 13 0.78 -13.17 1.12
CA ILE A 13 2.22 -12.90 1.16
C ILE A 13 2.95 -14.16 1.66
N ASP A 14 4.09 -14.48 1.07
CA ASP A 14 4.93 -15.66 1.37
C ASP A 14 4.29 -17.04 1.10
N HIS A 15 3.10 -17.15 0.49
CA HIS A 15 2.55 -18.45 0.07
C HIS A 15 3.22 -19.04 -1.18
N GLY A 16 4.17 -18.31 -1.79
CA GLY A 16 4.98 -18.80 -2.91
C GLY A 16 4.43 -18.47 -4.30
N LYS A 17 3.69 -17.37 -4.42
CA LYS A 17 3.12 -16.86 -5.68
C LYS A 17 4.17 -16.67 -6.77
N SER A 18 5.18 -15.81 -6.56
CA SER A 18 6.24 -15.52 -7.54
C SER A 18 7.06 -16.77 -7.90
N THR A 19 7.34 -17.62 -6.90
CA THR A 19 8.04 -18.89 -7.15
C THR A 19 7.22 -19.84 -8.03
N LEU A 20 5.89 -19.88 -7.87
CA LEU A 20 5.03 -20.69 -8.73
C LEU A 20 4.96 -20.12 -10.14
N ALA A 21 4.84 -18.80 -10.28
CA ALA A 21 4.89 -18.12 -11.57
C ALA A 21 6.18 -18.45 -12.35
N ASP A 22 7.34 -18.37 -11.70
CA ASP A 22 8.64 -18.76 -12.27
C ASP A 22 8.64 -20.20 -12.76
N ARG A 23 8.03 -21.13 -12.00
CA ARG A 23 7.97 -22.55 -12.40
C ARG A 23 7.04 -22.78 -13.59
N LEU A 24 5.92 -22.08 -13.68
CA LEU A 24 5.04 -22.13 -14.85
C LEU A 24 5.78 -21.63 -16.10
N LEU A 25 6.55 -20.54 -15.99
CA LEU A 25 7.38 -20.01 -17.07
C LEU A 25 8.47 -20.99 -17.52
N ASP A 26 9.14 -21.61 -16.55
CA ASP A 26 10.14 -22.65 -16.83
C ASP A 26 9.56 -23.84 -17.56
N PHE A 27 8.44 -24.36 -17.06
CA PHE A 27 7.81 -25.58 -17.56
C PHE A 27 7.24 -25.41 -18.97
N THR A 28 6.69 -24.22 -19.27
CA THR A 28 6.19 -23.88 -20.59
C THR A 28 7.29 -23.49 -21.59
N GLY A 29 8.54 -23.39 -21.13
CA GLY A 29 9.69 -23.00 -21.94
C GLY A 29 9.65 -21.52 -22.36
N ALA A 30 8.87 -20.70 -21.67
CA ALA A 30 8.82 -19.25 -21.90
C ALA A 30 10.13 -18.55 -21.51
N VAL A 31 10.96 -19.20 -20.65
CA VAL A 31 12.25 -18.71 -20.16
C VAL A 31 13.37 -19.63 -20.63
N THR A 32 14.42 -19.06 -21.20
CA THR A 32 15.62 -19.83 -21.55
C THR A 32 16.50 -20.03 -20.33
N SER A 33 17.34 -21.09 -20.35
CA SER A 33 18.27 -21.41 -19.24
C SER A 33 19.26 -20.28 -18.89
N ARG A 34 19.47 -19.31 -19.78
CA ARG A 34 20.33 -18.13 -19.54
C ARG A 34 19.60 -16.95 -18.89
N GLU A 35 18.28 -16.91 -18.99
CA GLU A 35 17.42 -15.85 -18.47
C GLU A 35 16.82 -16.21 -17.10
N LYS A 36 17.08 -17.43 -16.61
CA LYS A 36 16.59 -17.89 -15.31
C LYS A 36 17.16 -17.03 -14.18
N GLN A 37 16.28 -16.35 -13.51
CA GLN A 37 16.50 -15.64 -12.25
C GLN A 37 15.35 -15.99 -11.30
N ASP A 38 15.60 -15.98 -10.02
CA ASP A 38 14.53 -16.10 -9.02
C ASP A 38 13.67 -14.84 -9.03
N GLN A 39 12.37 -15.00 -8.92
CA GLN A 39 11.38 -13.90 -8.94
C GLN A 39 11.49 -13.06 -10.24
N LEU A 40 11.43 -13.75 -11.37
CA LEU A 40 11.65 -13.16 -12.70
C LEU A 40 10.61 -12.06 -13.03
N LEU A 41 9.37 -12.20 -12.55
CA LEU A 41 8.30 -11.23 -12.75
C LEU A 41 8.41 -10.02 -11.82
N ASP A 42 9.09 -10.15 -10.69
CA ASP A 42 9.32 -9.03 -9.76
C ASP A 42 10.45 -8.15 -10.30
N ASN A 43 10.11 -7.11 -11.06
CA ASN A 43 11.07 -6.28 -11.79
C ASN A 43 11.79 -5.25 -10.92
N MET A 44 11.24 -4.90 -9.76
CA MET A 44 11.84 -3.95 -8.83
C MET A 44 12.73 -4.68 -7.81
N ASP A 45 13.88 -4.10 -7.49
CA ASP A 45 14.74 -4.65 -6.42
C ASP A 45 14.01 -4.71 -5.07
N ILE A 46 13.11 -3.73 -4.81
CA ILE A 46 12.27 -3.68 -3.61
C ILE A 46 11.30 -4.87 -3.54
N GLU A 47 10.71 -5.28 -4.68
CA GLU A 47 9.84 -6.46 -4.76
C GLU A 47 10.60 -7.72 -4.34
N ARG A 48 11.80 -7.90 -4.89
CA ARG A 48 12.65 -9.07 -4.61
C ARG A 48 13.13 -9.11 -3.16
N GLU A 49 13.57 -7.97 -2.62
CA GLU A 49 14.06 -7.88 -1.25
C GLU A 49 12.96 -8.12 -0.21
N ARG A 50 11.76 -7.59 -0.47
CA ARG A 50 10.61 -7.72 0.44
C ARG A 50 9.79 -8.99 0.21
N GLY A 51 10.02 -9.70 -0.90
CA GLY A 51 9.26 -10.91 -1.29
C GLY A 51 7.79 -10.61 -1.62
N ILE A 52 7.47 -9.40 -2.07
CA ILE A 52 6.12 -8.96 -2.40
C ILE A 52 6.06 -8.44 -3.84
N THR A 53 5.01 -8.78 -4.56
CA THR A 53 4.69 -8.13 -5.84
C THR A 53 3.98 -6.82 -5.56
N ILE A 54 4.50 -5.73 -6.10
CA ILE A 54 3.96 -4.37 -5.96
C ILE A 54 3.11 -4.04 -7.19
N LYS A 55 3.61 -4.37 -8.39
CA LYS A 55 2.92 -4.13 -9.66
C LYS A 55 2.45 -5.42 -10.30
N SER A 56 1.29 -5.34 -10.95
CA SER A 56 0.80 -6.44 -11.77
C SER A 56 1.67 -6.61 -13.01
N HIS A 57 1.99 -7.85 -13.36
CA HIS A 57 2.73 -8.21 -14.55
C HIS A 57 1.92 -9.19 -15.38
N ALA A 58 1.81 -8.93 -16.68
CA ALA A 58 1.18 -9.87 -17.60
C ALA A 58 2.26 -10.55 -18.45
N ILE A 59 2.14 -11.85 -18.60
CA ILE A 59 3.04 -12.62 -19.46
C ILE A 59 2.31 -13.69 -20.23
N GLN A 60 2.61 -13.78 -21.52
CA GLN A 60 2.07 -14.77 -22.42
C GLN A 60 3.00 -15.97 -22.53
N MET A 61 2.46 -17.16 -22.30
CA MET A 61 3.15 -18.44 -22.42
C MET A 61 2.48 -19.26 -23.54
N ASN A 62 3.30 -19.92 -24.37
CA ASN A 62 2.79 -20.87 -25.35
C ASN A 62 2.98 -22.28 -24.77
N TYR A 63 1.89 -23.06 -24.76
CA TYR A 63 1.91 -24.41 -24.22
C TYR A 63 1.23 -25.38 -25.19
N LYS A 64 1.84 -26.53 -25.42
CA LYS A 64 1.28 -27.55 -26.30
C LYS A 64 0.95 -28.82 -25.53
N LYS A 65 -0.32 -29.24 -25.60
CA LYS A 65 -0.80 -30.45 -24.94
C LYS A 65 -1.74 -31.22 -25.89
N ASP A 66 -1.53 -32.53 -26.00
CA ASP A 66 -2.38 -33.45 -26.79
C ASP A 66 -2.62 -33.00 -28.26
N GLY A 67 -1.64 -32.32 -28.85
CA GLY A 67 -1.71 -31.81 -30.21
C GLY A 67 -2.44 -30.47 -30.38
N VAL A 68 -2.97 -29.90 -29.31
CA VAL A 68 -3.58 -28.57 -29.25
C VAL A 68 -2.55 -27.54 -28.79
N ASP A 69 -2.52 -26.39 -29.46
CA ASP A 69 -1.70 -25.25 -29.07
C ASP A 69 -2.53 -24.32 -28.18
N TYR A 70 -2.03 -24.00 -26.99
CA TYR A 70 -2.65 -23.10 -26.03
C TYR A 70 -1.82 -21.83 -25.88
N VAL A 71 -2.51 -20.70 -25.71
CA VAL A 71 -1.94 -19.42 -25.30
C VAL A 71 -2.41 -19.16 -23.87
N LEU A 72 -1.48 -19.20 -22.93
CA LEU A 72 -1.74 -19.00 -21.51
C LEU A 72 -1.28 -17.59 -21.14
N ASN A 73 -2.21 -16.69 -20.83
CA ASN A 73 -1.91 -15.35 -20.36
C ASN A 73 -2.00 -15.35 -18.83
N LEU A 74 -0.86 -15.30 -18.17
CA LEU A 74 -0.76 -15.12 -16.72
C LEU A 74 -0.76 -13.62 -16.42
N ILE A 75 -1.67 -13.18 -15.56
CA ILE A 75 -1.66 -11.84 -14.97
C ILE A 75 -1.29 -12.00 -13.49
N ASP A 76 -0.04 -11.68 -13.16
CA ASP A 76 0.44 -11.73 -11.78
C ASP A 76 -0.10 -10.55 -10.99
N THR A 77 -0.65 -10.81 -9.79
CA THR A 77 -1.36 -9.82 -8.98
C THR A 77 -0.60 -9.51 -7.70
N PRO A 78 -0.61 -8.28 -7.17
CA PRO A 78 -0.14 -8.01 -5.82
C PRO A 78 -0.88 -8.85 -4.77
N GLY A 79 -0.21 -9.19 -3.68
CA GLY A 79 -0.82 -9.97 -2.59
C GLY A 79 -1.24 -9.12 -1.38
N HIS A 80 -0.89 -7.83 -1.32
CA HIS A 80 -1.09 -7.00 -0.14
C HIS A 80 -2.36 -6.15 -0.22
N VAL A 81 -3.02 -5.92 0.93
CA VAL A 81 -4.28 -5.15 1.03
C VAL A 81 -4.17 -3.73 0.47
N ASP A 82 -3.03 -3.05 0.64
CA ASP A 82 -2.82 -1.71 0.11
C ASP A 82 -2.95 -1.66 -1.42
N PHE A 83 -2.76 -2.79 -2.11
CA PHE A 83 -2.86 -2.93 -3.57
C PHE A 83 -4.12 -3.65 -4.03
N SER A 84 -5.15 -3.77 -3.17
CA SER A 84 -6.42 -4.46 -3.49
C SER A 84 -7.07 -3.94 -4.77
N TYR A 85 -6.89 -2.65 -5.07
CA TYR A 85 -7.38 -2.02 -6.28
C TYR A 85 -6.68 -2.56 -7.56
N GLU A 86 -5.37 -2.79 -7.53
CA GLU A 86 -4.63 -3.40 -8.64
C GLU A 86 -5.02 -4.87 -8.81
N VAL A 87 -5.25 -5.56 -7.69
CA VAL A 87 -5.76 -6.95 -7.68
C VAL A 87 -7.11 -7.04 -8.37
N SER A 88 -8.06 -6.18 -8.02
CA SER A 88 -9.41 -6.15 -8.62
C SER A 88 -9.37 -5.99 -10.14
N ARG A 89 -8.50 -5.11 -10.65
CA ARG A 89 -8.36 -4.89 -12.10
C ARG A 89 -7.74 -6.08 -12.83
N SER A 90 -6.74 -6.67 -12.23
CA SER A 90 -6.09 -7.87 -12.78
C SER A 90 -7.05 -9.05 -12.81
N ILE A 91 -7.85 -9.22 -11.77
CA ILE A 91 -8.92 -10.23 -11.69
C ILE A 91 -9.95 -9.99 -12.79
N ALA A 92 -10.42 -8.76 -13.00
CA ALA A 92 -11.38 -8.42 -14.05
C ALA A 92 -10.88 -8.71 -15.48
N ALA A 93 -9.58 -8.89 -15.67
CA ALA A 93 -8.98 -9.26 -16.95
C ALA A 93 -8.80 -10.78 -17.13
N CYS A 94 -9.33 -11.63 -16.24
CA CYS A 94 -9.13 -13.08 -16.25
C CYS A 94 -10.46 -13.84 -16.30
N GLU A 95 -10.42 -15.12 -16.70
CA GLU A 95 -11.51 -16.08 -16.60
C GLU A 95 -11.28 -17.09 -15.47
N GLY A 96 -10.05 -17.23 -14.96
CA GLY A 96 -9.75 -18.15 -13.88
C GLY A 96 -8.70 -17.62 -12.91
N ALA A 97 -8.64 -18.21 -11.73
CA ALA A 97 -7.66 -17.87 -10.71
C ALA A 97 -7.07 -19.13 -10.05
N LEU A 98 -5.75 -19.17 -9.92
CA LEU A 98 -5.05 -20.13 -9.07
C LEU A 98 -5.08 -19.61 -7.62
N LEU A 99 -5.80 -20.29 -6.73
CA LEU A 99 -5.83 -19.99 -5.31
C LEU A 99 -4.70 -20.76 -4.61
N ILE A 100 -3.61 -20.07 -4.25
CA ILE A 100 -2.47 -20.69 -3.60
C ILE A 100 -2.61 -20.62 -2.09
N VAL A 101 -2.57 -21.77 -1.44
CA VAL A 101 -2.57 -21.91 0.02
C VAL A 101 -1.28 -22.61 0.46
N ASP A 102 -0.60 -22.06 1.46
CA ASP A 102 0.59 -22.67 2.06
C ASP A 102 0.21 -23.84 2.98
N ALA A 103 0.75 -25.03 2.73
CA ALA A 103 0.48 -26.25 3.50
C ALA A 103 0.89 -26.18 4.99
N ALA A 104 1.72 -25.19 5.38
CA ALA A 104 2.13 -24.97 6.77
C ALA A 104 1.35 -23.83 7.46
N GLN A 105 0.91 -22.82 6.69
CA GLN A 105 0.25 -21.64 7.25
C GLN A 105 -1.27 -21.66 7.09
N SER A 106 -1.79 -22.49 6.15
CA SER A 106 -3.21 -22.59 5.81
C SER A 106 -3.81 -21.26 5.31
N ILE A 107 -5.13 -21.14 5.31
CA ILE A 107 -5.89 -19.99 4.80
C ILE A 107 -5.65 -18.74 5.65
N GLN A 108 -5.44 -17.61 4.98
CA GLN A 108 -5.19 -16.31 5.59
C GLN A 108 -6.26 -15.28 5.15
N ALA A 109 -6.41 -14.15 5.87
CA ALA A 109 -7.47 -13.17 5.60
C ALA A 109 -7.42 -12.62 4.16
N GLN A 110 -6.22 -12.28 3.67
CA GLN A 110 -6.05 -11.80 2.28
C GLN A 110 -6.41 -12.86 1.24
N THR A 111 -6.21 -14.14 1.54
CA THR A 111 -6.64 -15.24 0.67
C THR A 111 -8.15 -15.23 0.50
N ILE A 112 -8.89 -15.02 1.58
CA ILE A 112 -10.37 -14.97 1.58
C ILE A 112 -10.86 -13.71 0.85
N SER A 113 -10.29 -12.55 1.12
CA SER A 113 -10.71 -11.30 0.48
C SER A 113 -10.48 -11.34 -1.04
N ASN A 114 -9.32 -11.81 -1.47
CA ASN A 114 -9.02 -11.97 -2.90
C ASN A 114 -9.88 -13.06 -3.55
N LEU A 115 -10.22 -14.13 -2.82
CA LEU A 115 -11.14 -15.15 -3.29
C LEU A 115 -12.55 -14.57 -3.54
N TYR A 116 -13.07 -13.76 -2.62
CA TYR A 116 -14.37 -13.12 -2.82
C TYR A 116 -14.36 -12.18 -4.03
N LEU A 117 -13.28 -11.40 -4.22
CA LEU A 117 -13.13 -10.59 -5.43
C LEU A 117 -13.13 -11.43 -6.72
N ALA A 118 -12.51 -12.60 -6.69
CA ALA A 118 -12.50 -13.51 -7.84
C ALA A 118 -13.90 -14.09 -8.11
N ILE A 119 -14.63 -14.48 -7.05
CA ILE A 119 -16.01 -14.99 -7.16
C ILE A 119 -16.97 -13.89 -7.65
N GLU A 120 -16.85 -12.66 -7.17
CA GLU A 120 -17.65 -11.51 -7.63
C GLU A 120 -17.43 -11.18 -9.11
N ASN A 121 -16.29 -11.56 -9.66
CA ASN A 121 -15.96 -11.43 -11.09
C ASN A 121 -16.20 -12.73 -11.88
N ASP A 122 -16.93 -13.69 -11.33
CA ASP A 122 -17.28 -14.97 -11.96
C ASP A 122 -16.07 -15.80 -12.44
N LEU A 123 -14.91 -15.72 -11.74
CA LEU A 123 -13.74 -16.52 -12.09
C LEU A 123 -13.86 -17.96 -11.62
N GLU A 124 -13.40 -18.90 -12.48
CA GLU A 124 -13.19 -20.29 -12.08
C GLU A 124 -11.96 -20.41 -11.16
N ILE A 125 -12.15 -21.03 -9.99
CA ILE A 125 -11.10 -21.12 -8.96
C ILE A 125 -10.45 -22.51 -8.98
N ILE A 126 -9.13 -22.54 -9.11
CA ILE A 126 -8.32 -23.75 -9.02
C ILE A 126 -7.53 -23.72 -7.72
N PRO A 127 -7.88 -24.54 -6.70
CA PRO A 127 -7.15 -24.60 -5.45
C PRO A 127 -5.81 -25.33 -5.59
N VAL A 128 -4.73 -24.68 -5.14
CA VAL A 128 -3.38 -25.22 -5.15
C VAL A 128 -2.82 -25.19 -3.74
N LEU A 129 -2.54 -26.34 -3.18
CA LEU A 129 -1.87 -26.51 -1.90
C LEU A 129 -0.35 -26.56 -2.12
N ASN A 130 0.31 -25.43 -1.84
CA ASN A 130 1.74 -25.25 -2.11
C ASN A 130 2.61 -25.56 -0.89
N LYS A 131 3.92 -25.74 -1.13
CA LYS A 131 4.95 -26.01 -0.12
C LYS A 131 4.76 -27.33 0.65
N ILE A 132 4.21 -28.34 0.01
CA ILE A 132 4.06 -29.68 0.62
C ILE A 132 5.39 -30.38 0.94
N ASP A 133 6.51 -29.82 0.44
CA ASP A 133 7.89 -30.28 0.72
C ASP A 133 8.42 -29.84 2.10
N LEU A 134 7.74 -28.92 2.78
CA LEU A 134 8.17 -28.44 4.09
C LEU A 134 7.90 -29.48 5.20
N PRO A 135 8.83 -29.67 6.14
CA PRO A 135 8.62 -30.57 7.29
C PRO A 135 7.44 -30.18 8.19
N SER A 136 7.05 -28.89 8.17
CA SER A 136 5.94 -28.34 8.93
C SER A 136 4.60 -28.39 8.17
N ALA A 137 4.61 -28.87 6.92
CA ALA A 137 3.40 -28.98 6.12
C ALA A 137 2.41 -29.97 6.73
N ASN A 138 1.13 -29.60 6.75
CA ASN A 138 0.02 -30.46 7.14
C ASN A 138 -1.04 -30.53 6.01
N PRO A 139 -0.75 -31.25 4.91
CA PRO A 139 -1.60 -31.22 3.71
C PRO A 139 -3.03 -31.70 3.98
N GLU A 140 -3.24 -32.66 4.88
CA GLU A 140 -4.57 -33.20 5.18
C GLU A 140 -5.46 -32.12 5.83
N GLU A 141 -4.99 -31.50 6.93
CA GLU A 141 -5.74 -30.47 7.65
C GLU A 141 -6.02 -29.26 6.77
N VAL A 142 -5.01 -28.80 5.99
CA VAL A 142 -5.20 -27.62 5.12
C VAL A 142 -6.09 -27.94 3.93
N SER A 143 -6.10 -29.18 3.42
CA SER A 143 -7.06 -29.59 2.40
C SER A 143 -8.49 -29.54 2.93
N ASP A 144 -8.71 -29.98 4.16
CA ASP A 144 -10.03 -29.90 4.80
C ASP A 144 -10.48 -28.44 4.97
N ASP A 145 -9.56 -27.53 5.38
CA ASP A 145 -9.83 -26.09 5.45
C ASP A 145 -10.23 -25.50 4.07
N ILE A 146 -9.57 -25.93 2.99
CA ILE A 146 -9.89 -25.49 1.61
C ILE A 146 -11.25 -26.03 1.17
N ILE A 147 -11.58 -27.27 1.49
CA ILE A 147 -12.88 -27.89 1.20
C ILE A 147 -14.01 -27.13 1.90
N ASP A 148 -13.80 -26.81 3.17
CA ASP A 148 -14.78 -26.04 3.96
C ASP A 148 -15.00 -24.63 3.38
N LEU A 149 -13.94 -23.99 2.85
CA LEU A 149 -14.01 -22.66 2.27
C LEU A 149 -14.68 -22.63 0.89
N LEU A 150 -14.30 -23.57 0.00
CA LEU A 150 -14.69 -23.54 -1.42
C LEU A 150 -15.89 -24.48 -1.72
N GLY A 151 -16.17 -25.46 -0.85
CA GLY A 151 -17.12 -26.52 -1.15
C GLY A 151 -16.65 -27.47 -2.26
N CYS A 152 -15.35 -27.49 -2.58
CA CYS A 152 -14.76 -28.32 -3.63
C CYS A 152 -14.52 -29.75 -3.13
N LYS A 153 -14.24 -30.67 -4.06
CA LYS A 153 -13.85 -32.04 -3.72
C LYS A 153 -12.35 -32.12 -3.45
N LYS A 154 -11.94 -33.07 -2.62
CA LYS A 154 -10.52 -33.27 -2.27
C LYS A 154 -9.66 -33.54 -3.49
N GLU A 155 -10.18 -34.22 -4.49
CA GLU A 155 -9.50 -34.55 -5.76
C GLU A 155 -9.26 -33.31 -6.66
N GLU A 156 -9.96 -32.21 -6.39
CA GLU A 156 -9.82 -30.96 -7.13
C GLU A 156 -8.68 -30.09 -6.59
N ILE A 157 -8.17 -30.41 -5.38
CA ILE A 157 -7.05 -29.69 -4.75
C ILE A 157 -5.73 -30.24 -5.29
N ILE A 158 -4.96 -29.37 -5.94
CA ILE A 158 -3.67 -29.76 -6.51
C ILE A 158 -2.58 -29.60 -5.46
N HIS A 159 -1.92 -30.70 -5.14
CA HIS A 159 -0.80 -30.70 -4.22
C HIS A 159 0.49 -30.37 -4.96
N ALA A 160 1.17 -29.28 -4.60
CA ALA A 160 2.32 -28.76 -5.31
C ALA A 160 3.47 -28.31 -4.41
N SER A 161 4.64 -28.27 -4.98
CA SER A 161 5.80 -27.56 -4.44
C SER A 161 6.44 -26.73 -5.54
N ALA A 162 6.20 -25.43 -5.54
CA ALA A 162 6.83 -24.52 -6.49
C ALA A 162 8.36 -24.58 -6.41
N LYS A 163 8.93 -24.82 -5.23
CA LYS A 163 10.37 -24.96 -5.02
C LYS A 163 10.97 -26.17 -5.73
N THR A 164 10.34 -27.33 -5.64
CA THR A 164 10.83 -28.59 -6.20
C THR A 164 10.32 -28.88 -7.61
N GLY A 165 9.27 -28.17 -8.06
CA GLY A 165 8.60 -28.40 -9.35
C GLY A 165 7.53 -29.50 -9.32
N LEU A 166 7.23 -30.07 -8.15
CA LEU A 166 6.19 -31.09 -8.00
C LEU A 166 4.81 -30.49 -8.25
N GLY A 167 3.95 -31.18 -9.03
CA GLY A 167 2.56 -30.79 -9.29
C GLY A 167 2.38 -29.67 -10.34
N ILE A 168 3.44 -29.19 -10.97
CA ILE A 168 3.34 -28.11 -11.97
C ILE A 168 2.60 -28.55 -13.23
N ASP A 169 2.86 -29.77 -13.71
CA ASP A 169 2.11 -30.32 -14.87
C ASP A 169 0.60 -30.46 -14.55
N ASP A 170 0.26 -30.85 -13.32
CA ASP A 170 -1.13 -30.94 -12.88
C ASP A 170 -1.82 -29.58 -12.84
N ILE A 171 -1.09 -28.52 -12.41
CA ILE A 171 -1.60 -27.15 -12.43
C ILE A 171 -1.86 -26.69 -13.87
N LEU A 172 -0.92 -26.90 -14.80
CA LEU A 172 -1.11 -26.56 -16.21
C LEU A 172 -2.29 -27.34 -16.84
N ASN A 173 -2.42 -28.62 -16.52
CA ASN A 173 -3.55 -29.44 -16.95
C ASN A 173 -4.88 -28.92 -16.41
N ALA A 174 -4.91 -28.48 -15.15
CA ALA A 174 -6.11 -27.90 -14.54
C ALA A 174 -6.46 -26.55 -15.21
N ILE A 175 -5.48 -25.68 -15.49
CA ILE A 175 -5.72 -24.41 -16.18
C ILE A 175 -6.42 -24.66 -17.51
N ILE A 176 -5.90 -25.56 -18.36
CA ILE A 176 -6.51 -25.83 -19.66
C ILE A 176 -7.90 -26.48 -19.57
N LYS A 177 -8.15 -27.26 -18.54
CA LYS A 177 -9.39 -28.02 -18.35
C LYS A 177 -10.49 -27.19 -17.67
N VAL A 178 -10.15 -26.38 -16.69
CA VAL A 178 -11.09 -25.69 -15.79
C VAL A 178 -11.33 -24.25 -16.23
N VAL A 179 -10.25 -23.51 -16.59
CA VAL A 179 -10.40 -22.12 -17.02
C VAL A 179 -11.08 -22.09 -18.40
N PRO A 180 -12.24 -21.44 -18.56
CA PRO A 180 -12.92 -21.38 -19.83
C PRO A 180 -12.12 -20.53 -20.85
N ALA A 181 -12.34 -20.79 -22.12
CA ALA A 181 -11.89 -19.86 -23.15
C ALA A 181 -12.67 -18.54 -23.00
N PRO A 182 -12.03 -17.38 -23.26
CA PRO A 182 -12.73 -16.11 -23.19
C PRO A 182 -13.91 -16.09 -24.18
N ASP A 183 -15.05 -15.55 -23.71
CA ASP A 183 -16.20 -15.29 -24.59
C ASP A 183 -15.85 -14.10 -25.48
N THR A 184 -15.73 -14.35 -26.79
CA THR A 184 -15.17 -13.37 -27.73
C THR A 184 -15.98 -13.25 -29.01
N ASP A 185 -16.19 -12.02 -29.47
CA ASP A 185 -16.71 -11.70 -30.79
C ASP A 185 -15.70 -10.81 -31.53
N GLU A 186 -14.96 -11.42 -32.47
CA GLU A 186 -13.99 -10.70 -33.32
C GLU A 186 -14.64 -9.70 -34.29
N ASN A 187 -15.94 -9.85 -34.60
CA ASN A 187 -16.67 -9.00 -35.52
C ASN A 187 -17.39 -7.84 -34.82
N ALA A 188 -17.47 -7.87 -33.49
CA ALA A 188 -18.04 -6.76 -32.72
C ALA A 188 -17.11 -5.54 -32.69
N PRO A 189 -17.62 -4.34 -32.39
CA PRO A 189 -16.76 -3.16 -32.15
C PRO A 189 -15.70 -3.40 -31.10
N LEU A 190 -14.54 -2.74 -31.26
CA LEU A 190 -13.44 -2.84 -30.30
C LEU A 190 -13.89 -2.42 -28.90
N LYS A 191 -13.66 -3.29 -27.93
CA LYS A 191 -13.78 -3.01 -26.51
C LYS A 191 -12.64 -3.71 -25.77
N ALA A 192 -11.75 -2.93 -25.15
CA ALA A 192 -10.61 -3.47 -24.41
C ALA A 192 -10.45 -2.76 -23.07
N LEU A 193 -10.08 -3.50 -22.03
CA LEU A 193 -9.84 -3.00 -20.65
C LEU A 193 -8.35 -2.72 -20.46
N ILE A 194 -8.02 -1.55 -19.97
CA ILE A 194 -6.67 -1.21 -19.50
C ILE A 194 -6.55 -1.71 -18.05
N PHE A 195 -5.69 -2.69 -17.79
CA PHE A 195 -5.49 -3.20 -16.44
C PHE A 195 -4.20 -2.68 -15.78
N ASP A 196 -3.19 -2.21 -16.56
CA ASP A 196 -1.98 -1.56 -16.04
C ASP A 196 -1.36 -0.61 -17.08
N SER A 197 -0.43 0.24 -16.63
CA SER A 197 0.37 1.11 -17.50
C SER A 197 1.74 1.40 -16.91
N VAL A 198 2.75 1.55 -17.79
CA VAL A 198 4.12 1.89 -17.42
C VAL A 198 4.61 3.05 -18.26
N TYR A 199 5.27 4.00 -17.65
CA TYR A 199 5.88 5.11 -18.38
C TYR A 199 7.30 4.77 -18.82
N ASN A 200 7.54 4.90 -20.11
CA ASN A 200 8.86 4.76 -20.72
C ASN A 200 9.33 6.14 -21.23
N PRO A 201 10.49 6.65 -20.79
CA PRO A 201 10.98 7.99 -21.18
C PRO A 201 11.13 8.18 -22.69
N PHE A 202 11.33 7.10 -23.46
CA PHE A 202 11.56 7.15 -24.91
C PHE A 202 10.30 6.91 -25.73
N ARG A 203 9.37 6.08 -25.23
CA ARG A 203 8.18 5.61 -25.94
C ARG A 203 6.87 6.23 -25.43
N GLY A 204 6.93 6.93 -24.29
CA GLY A 204 5.75 7.45 -23.59
C GLY A 204 5.07 6.40 -22.73
N VAL A 205 3.76 6.52 -22.52
CA VAL A 205 2.99 5.56 -21.72
C VAL A 205 2.76 4.29 -22.54
N GLU A 206 3.22 3.16 -22.02
CA GLU A 206 2.95 1.81 -22.48
C GLU A 206 1.75 1.29 -21.69
N THR A 207 0.67 0.96 -22.39
CA THR A 207 -0.60 0.56 -21.78
C THR A 207 -0.79 -0.94 -21.93
N TYR A 208 -1.08 -1.65 -20.85
CA TYR A 208 -1.37 -3.09 -20.86
C TYR A 208 -2.88 -3.28 -20.84
N PHE A 209 -3.38 -4.08 -21.79
CA PHE A 209 -4.81 -4.22 -21.99
C PHE A 209 -5.22 -5.65 -22.34
N ARG A 210 -6.49 -5.94 -22.10
CA ARG A 210 -7.17 -7.14 -22.61
C ARG A 210 -8.27 -6.74 -23.56
N VAL A 211 -8.38 -7.43 -24.70
CA VAL A 211 -9.47 -7.24 -25.67
C VAL A 211 -10.65 -8.14 -25.32
N PHE A 212 -11.82 -7.55 -25.08
CA PHE A 212 -13.07 -8.28 -24.83
C PHE A 212 -13.83 -8.54 -26.14
N SER A 213 -13.85 -7.58 -27.08
CA SER A 213 -14.48 -7.74 -28.38
C SER A 213 -13.71 -6.97 -29.45
N GLY A 214 -13.87 -7.38 -30.69
CA GLY A 214 -13.20 -6.78 -31.84
C GLY A 214 -11.69 -7.04 -31.84
N LYS A 215 -10.94 -6.10 -32.39
CA LYS A 215 -9.47 -6.16 -32.47
C LYS A 215 -8.88 -4.77 -32.45
N ILE A 216 -7.65 -4.65 -31.98
CA ILE A 216 -6.85 -3.45 -32.06
C ILE A 216 -5.67 -3.68 -33.02
N SER A 217 -5.52 -2.81 -34.02
CA SER A 217 -4.50 -2.94 -35.07
C SER A 217 -3.50 -1.79 -35.00
N LYS A 218 -2.26 -2.05 -35.39
CA LYS A 218 -1.26 -0.99 -35.55
C LYS A 218 -1.76 0.09 -36.52
N GLY A 219 -1.66 1.37 -36.10
CA GLY A 219 -2.11 2.54 -36.85
C GLY A 219 -3.61 2.84 -36.73
N GLN A 220 -4.39 2.01 -36.02
CA GLN A 220 -5.81 2.26 -35.78
C GLN A 220 -6.01 3.47 -34.85
N LYS A 221 -7.02 4.30 -35.19
CA LYS A 221 -7.46 5.36 -34.29
C LYS A 221 -8.35 4.78 -33.19
N ILE A 222 -8.05 5.09 -31.96
CA ILE A 222 -8.73 4.61 -30.76
C ILE A 222 -9.11 5.78 -29.86
N LYS A 223 -10.08 5.55 -28.97
CA LYS A 223 -10.53 6.52 -27.97
C LYS A 223 -10.54 5.88 -26.59
N PHE A 224 -10.05 6.59 -25.60
CA PHE A 224 -10.18 6.22 -24.19
C PHE A 224 -11.50 6.77 -23.63
N LEU A 225 -12.33 5.88 -23.08
CA LEU A 225 -13.68 6.22 -22.66
C LEU A 225 -13.73 7.26 -21.53
N ALA A 226 -12.91 7.11 -20.48
CA ALA A 226 -12.93 8.00 -19.33
C ALA A 226 -12.39 9.40 -19.63
N THR A 227 -11.37 9.50 -20.50
CA THR A 227 -10.76 10.79 -20.84
C THR A 227 -11.34 11.39 -22.12
N GLN A 228 -12.11 10.64 -22.90
CA GLN A 228 -12.67 11.03 -24.22
C GLN A 228 -11.61 11.50 -25.22
N LYS A 229 -10.34 11.13 -25.01
CA LYS A 229 -9.24 11.51 -25.89
C LYS A 229 -8.98 10.45 -26.95
N GLU A 230 -8.61 10.91 -28.13
CA GLU A 230 -8.32 10.07 -29.28
C GLU A 230 -6.82 9.97 -29.52
N TYR A 231 -6.35 8.77 -29.86
CA TYR A 231 -4.95 8.48 -30.13
C TYR A 231 -4.80 7.52 -31.31
N SER A 232 -3.59 7.41 -31.84
CA SER A 232 -3.20 6.38 -32.80
C SER A 232 -2.52 5.23 -32.06
N ALA A 233 -2.84 4.00 -32.38
CA ALA A 233 -2.13 2.82 -31.90
C ALA A 233 -0.81 2.66 -32.68
N ASP A 234 0.23 3.37 -32.29
CA ASP A 234 1.52 3.38 -33.01
C ASP A 234 2.17 2.01 -33.03
N GLU A 235 2.04 1.26 -31.95
CA GLU A 235 2.50 -0.12 -31.83
C GLU A 235 1.56 -0.91 -30.93
N VAL A 236 1.28 -2.16 -31.31
CA VAL A 236 0.58 -3.17 -30.51
C VAL A 236 1.36 -4.47 -30.54
N GLY A 237 1.27 -5.25 -29.48
CA GLY A 237 1.97 -6.53 -29.40
C GLY A 237 1.62 -7.33 -28.17
N THR A 238 2.25 -8.48 -28.00
CA THR A 238 2.09 -9.37 -26.84
C THR A 238 3.23 -9.26 -25.86
N LEU A 239 2.94 -9.57 -24.60
CA LEU A 239 3.84 -9.53 -23.47
C LEU A 239 4.40 -10.92 -23.23
N ASN A 240 5.53 -11.23 -23.87
CA ASN A 240 6.38 -12.35 -23.46
C ASN A 240 7.38 -11.83 -22.41
N LEU A 241 8.51 -12.46 -22.17
CA LEU A 241 9.58 -11.86 -21.37
C LEU A 241 10.01 -10.48 -21.91
N THR A 242 9.94 -10.32 -23.22
CA THR A 242 10.12 -9.05 -23.91
C THR A 242 8.87 -8.74 -24.73
N GLN A 243 8.61 -7.47 -24.95
CA GLN A 243 7.52 -7.02 -25.83
C GLN A 243 7.74 -7.51 -27.26
N THR A 244 6.75 -8.21 -27.82
CA THR A 244 6.80 -8.72 -29.19
C THR A 244 5.76 -8.01 -30.05
N PRO A 245 6.17 -7.08 -30.94
CA PRO A 245 5.24 -6.36 -31.81
C PRO A 245 4.44 -7.29 -32.72
N LYS A 246 3.14 -7.01 -32.83
CA LYS A 246 2.22 -7.72 -33.74
C LYS A 246 1.49 -6.73 -34.64
N LYS A 247 0.84 -7.24 -35.70
CA LYS A 247 0.00 -6.42 -36.60
C LYS A 247 -1.32 -6.03 -35.93
N PHE A 248 -1.86 -6.92 -35.13
CA PHE A 248 -3.09 -6.72 -34.36
C PHE A 248 -3.12 -7.65 -33.15
N ILE A 249 -3.95 -7.31 -32.17
CA ILE A 249 -4.35 -8.13 -31.02
C ILE A 249 -5.86 -8.34 -31.14
N GLY A 250 -6.31 -9.59 -31.11
CA GLY A 250 -7.70 -9.99 -31.26
C GLY A 250 -8.45 -10.14 -29.95
N ALA A 251 -9.75 -10.36 -30.06
CA ALA A 251 -10.62 -10.59 -28.91
C ALA A 251 -10.14 -11.79 -28.06
N GLY A 252 -10.18 -11.65 -26.76
CA GLY A 252 -9.73 -12.63 -25.76
C GLY A 252 -8.25 -12.56 -25.43
N ASP A 253 -7.42 -11.88 -26.22
CA ASP A 253 -5.97 -11.83 -25.99
C ASP A 253 -5.56 -10.63 -25.12
N VAL A 254 -4.39 -10.76 -24.49
CA VAL A 254 -3.74 -9.75 -23.65
C VAL A 254 -2.56 -9.18 -24.41
N GLY A 255 -2.40 -7.87 -24.36
CA GLY A 255 -1.33 -7.21 -25.08
C GLY A 255 -0.91 -5.87 -24.50
N TYR A 256 0.05 -5.24 -25.19
CA TYR A 256 0.47 -3.88 -24.92
C TYR A 256 0.18 -2.95 -26.09
N LEU A 257 0.02 -1.69 -25.77
CA LEU A 257 -0.27 -0.60 -26.69
C LEU A 257 0.65 0.59 -26.41
N ILE A 258 1.20 1.17 -27.47
CA ILE A 258 1.96 2.41 -27.42
C ILE A 258 1.27 3.43 -28.31
N THR A 259 1.00 4.60 -27.73
CA THR A 259 0.29 5.70 -28.39
C THR A 259 1.09 7.00 -28.40
N GLY A 260 2.34 6.98 -27.91
CA GLY A 260 3.18 8.18 -27.79
C GLY A 260 2.71 9.21 -26.74
N ILE A 261 1.78 8.84 -25.87
CA ILE A 261 1.29 9.69 -24.77
C ILE A 261 2.44 9.96 -23.81
N LYS A 262 2.73 11.25 -23.54
CA LYS A 262 3.78 11.67 -22.62
C LYS A 262 3.28 12.00 -21.22
N ASN A 263 1.99 12.20 -21.05
CA ASN A 263 1.37 12.53 -19.78
C ASN A 263 0.54 11.35 -19.27
N ALA A 264 1.02 10.66 -18.23
CA ALA A 264 0.34 9.49 -17.68
C ALA A 264 -1.08 9.77 -17.16
N LYS A 265 -1.40 11.02 -16.80
CA LYS A 265 -2.76 11.41 -16.38
C LYS A 265 -3.81 11.26 -17.51
N GLU A 266 -3.37 11.10 -18.75
CA GLU A 266 -4.24 10.86 -19.90
C GLU A 266 -4.61 9.39 -20.08
N VAL A 267 -3.90 8.48 -19.40
CA VAL A 267 -4.19 7.05 -19.37
C VAL A 267 -4.66 6.70 -17.96
N LYS A 268 -5.90 6.34 -17.82
CA LYS A 268 -6.44 5.86 -16.54
C LYS A 268 -6.46 4.33 -16.58
N VAL A 269 -5.81 3.71 -15.62
CA VAL A 269 -5.90 2.25 -15.44
C VAL A 269 -7.33 1.90 -15.01
N GLY A 270 -7.92 0.87 -15.60
CA GLY A 270 -9.35 0.54 -15.49
C GLY A 270 -10.22 1.17 -16.58
N ASP A 271 -9.67 2.08 -17.42
CA ASP A 271 -10.41 2.67 -18.54
C ASP A 271 -10.64 1.67 -19.69
N THR A 272 -11.60 2.01 -20.52
CA THR A 272 -11.95 1.19 -21.70
C THR A 272 -11.45 1.84 -22.99
N ILE A 273 -10.79 1.05 -23.83
CA ILE A 273 -10.37 1.43 -25.17
C ILE A 273 -11.48 1.08 -26.14
N LEU A 274 -11.90 2.06 -26.95
CA LEU A 274 -12.94 1.93 -27.95
C LEU A 274 -12.43 2.40 -29.34
N GLU A 275 -13.16 2.06 -30.39
CA GLU A 275 -13.02 2.73 -31.70
C GLU A 275 -13.53 4.16 -31.61
N VAL A 276 -12.93 5.08 -32.40
CA VAL A 276 -13.33 6.51 -32.37
C VAL A 276 -14.78 6.70 -32.75
N GLU A 277 -15.28 5.89 -33.72
CA GLU A 277 -16.65 5.95 -34.19
C GLU A 277 -17.68 5.27 -33.26
N SER A 278 -17.20 4.60 -32.19
CA SER A 278 -18.09 3.92 -31.25
C SER A 278 -18.97 4.91 -30.50
N THR A 279 -20.27 4.63 -30.49
CA THR A 279 -21.28 5.36 -29.72
C THR A 279 -21.48 4.77 -28.33
N GLU A 280 -20.69 3.77 -27.97
CA GLU A 280 -20.79 3.09 -26.68
C GLU A 280 -20.38 4.02 -25.53
N SER A 281 -21.23 4.11 -24.51
CA SER A 281 -21.03 4.95 -23.33
C SER A 281 -20.72 4.15 -22.06
N THR A 282 -20.85 2.81 -22.14
CA THR A 282 -20.62 1.90 -21.01
C THR A 282 -19.25 1.25 -21.13
N GLY A 283 -18.37 1.51 -20.16
CA GLY A 283 -17.08 0.84 -20.08
C GLY A 283 -17.18 -0.63 -19.66
N VAL A 284 -16.05 -1.32 -19.70
CA VAL A 284 -15.89 -2.62 -19.02
C VAL A 284 -16.01 -2.37 -17.51
N SER A 285 -16.69 -3.27 -16.79
CA SER A 285 -16.81 -3.19 -15.33
C SER A 285 -15.42 -3.23 -14.68
N GLY A 286 -15.25 -2.51 -13.57
CA GLY A 286 -13.99 -2.47 -12.82
C GLY A 286 -13.27 -1.12 -12.81
N PHE A 287 -13.85 -0.06 -13.42
CA PHE A 287 -13.31 1.29 -13.31
C PHE A 287 -13.83 1.96 -12.03
N GLU A 288 -12.93 2.16 -11.08
CA GLU A 288 -13.15 3.00 -9.90
C GLU A 288 -11.98 3.97 -9.74
N ASP A 289 -12.27 5.23 -9.38
CA ASP A 289 -11.21 6.18 -9.02
C ASP A 289 -10.64 5.82 -7.65
N VAL A 290 -9.34 5.57 -7.60
CA VAL A 290 -8.63 5.26 -6.36
C VAL A 290 -8.58 6.49 -5.45
N LYS A 291 -9.06 6.33 -4.22
CA LYS A 291 -8.99 7.37 -3.21
C LYS A 291 -7.88 7.05 -2.21
N PRO A 292 -6.91 7.96 -2.02
CA PRO A 292 -5.90 7.77 -1.00
C PRO A 292 -6.54 7.72 0.40
N MET A 293 -6.01 6.84 1.24
CA MET A 293 -6.50 6.60 2.60
C MET A 293 -5.56 7.18 3.66
N VAL A 294 -4.27 7.24 3.36
CA VAL A 294 -3.22 7.74 4.25
C VAL A 294 -2.54 8.95 3.62
N PHE A 295 -2.31 9.98 4.42
CA PHE A 295 -1.68 11.23 3.98
C PHE A 295 -0.46 11.53 4.81
N ALA A 296 0.65 11.90 4.15
CA ALA A 296 1.87 12.38 4.81
C ALA A 296 2.51 13.50 3.99
N GLY A 297 3.22 14.38 4.66
CA GLY A 297 4.09 15.35 3.99
C GLY A 297 5.43 14.71 3.66
N ILE A 298 5.95 14.92 2.46
CA ILE A 298 7.29 14.53 2.04
C ILE A 298 8.10 15.81 1.77
N TYR A 299 9.22 15.94 2.48
CA TYR A 299 10.10 17.11 2.40
C TYR A 299 11.52 16.66 2.09
N PRO A 300 12.29 17.42 1.28
CA PRO A 300 13.69 17.10 1.08
C PRO A 300 14.48 17.37 2.37
N VAL A 301 15.55 16.62 2.61
CA VAL A 301 16.44 16.85 3.76
C VAL A 301 17.14 18.20 3.61
N ASP A 302 17.61 18.52 2.40
CA ASP A 302 18.12 19.84 2.05
C ASP A 302 17.03 20.64 1.31
N THR A 303 16.75 21.84 1.79
CA THR A 303 15.69 22.69 1.22
C THR A 303 16.01 23.15 -0.22
N GLU A 304 17.28 23.11 -0.64
CA GLU A 304 17.70 23.43 -2.01
C GLU A 304 17.24 22.35 -3.01
N ASP A 305 17.00 21.13 -2.56
CA ASP A 305 16.61 19.99 -3.40
C ASP A 305 15.10 19.94 -3.73
N TYR A 306 14.33 20.98 -3.40
CA TYR A 306 12.88 20.99 -3.62
C TYR A 306 12.47 20.76 -5.09
N GLU A 307 13.16 21.40 -6.05
CA GLU A 307 12.83 21.23 -7.47
C GLU A 307 13.21 19.84 -7.99
N GLU A 308 14.27 19.24 -7.44
CA GLU A 308 14.66 17.87 -7.75
C GLU A 308 13.65 16.86 -7.17
N LEU A 309 13.19 17.08 -5.94
CA LEU A 309 12.10 16.30 -5.34
C LEU A 309 10.83 16.40 -6.20
N ARG A 310 10.47 17.60 -6.65
CA ARG A 310 9.32 17.81 -7.54
C ARG A 310 9.43 16.98 -8.81
N SER A 311 10.59 17.05 -9.49
CA SER A 311 10.85 16.27 -10.71
C SER A 311 10.75 14.75 -10.44
N SER A 312 11.25 14.30 -9.28
CA SER A 312 11.19 12.90 -8.87
C SER A 312 9.77 12.44 -8.58
N MET A 313 8.96 13.27 -7.90
CA MET A 313 7.54 13.01 -7.65
C MET A 313 6.73 12.95 -8.96
N ASP A 314 6.99 13.86 -9.91
CA ASP A 314 6.37 13.82 -11.24
C ASP A 314 6.66 12.49 -11.97
N LYS A 315 7.91 12.03 -11.93
CA LYS A 315 8.33 10.77 -12.54
C LYS A 315 7.71 9.54 -11.84
N LEU A 316 7.65 9.55 -10.51
CA LEU A 316 6.99 8.49 -9.75
C LEU A 316 5.51 8.39 -10.10
N GLN A 317 4.81 9.52 -10.17
CA GLN A 317 3.38 9.57 -10.52
C GLN A 317 3.09 9.04 -11.94
N LEU A 318 4.06 9.14 -12.87
CA LEU A 318 3.93 8.55 -14.20
C LEU A 318 3.85 7.01 -14.15
N ASN A 319 4.49 6.39 -13.16
CA ASN A 319 4.53 4.94 -12.97
C ASN A 319 3.57 4.43 -11.89
N ASP A 320 2.99 5.34 -11.11
CA ASP A 320 2.08 5.03 -10.02
C ASP A 320 0.91 6.00 -10.02
N ALA A 321 -0.16 5.60 -10.69
CA ALA A 321 -1.36 6.43 -10.84
C ALA A 321 -2.12 6.64 -9.51
N SER A 322 -1.85 5.85 -8.49
CA SER A 322 -2.46 5.96 -7.16
C SER A 322 -1.81 7.04 -6.29
N LEU A 323 -0.58 7.44 -6.62
CA LEU A 323 0.12 8.51 -5.92
C LEU A 323 -0.47 9.88 -6.26
N VAL A 324 -1.05 10.51 -5.26
CA VAL A 324 -1.59 11.88 -5.37
C VAL A 324 -0.73 12.80 -4.52
N TYR A 325 -0.33 13.95 -5.05
CA TYR A 325 0.42 14.93 -4.27
C TYR A 325 0.08 16.37 -4.66
N SER A 326 0.28 17.28 -3.71
CA SER A 326 0.11 18.71 -3.86
C SER A 326 1.22 19.46 -3.12
N PRO A 327 1.65 20.63 -3.59
CA PRO A 327 2.64 21.44 -2.87
C PRO A 327 2.17 21.79 -1.47
N GLU A 328 3.08 21.70 -0.50
CA GLU A 328 2.85 22.02 0.90
C GLU A 328 4.06 22.79 1.44
N SER A 329 3.86 23.61 2.47
CA SER A 329 4.93 24.27 3.20
C SER A 329 4.79 24.05 4.69
N SER A 330 5.91 23.74 5.34
CA SER A 330 6.01 23.58 6.79
C SER A 330 6.91 24.67 7.36
N SER A 331 6.51 25.24 8.49
CA SER A 331 7.34 26.22 9.20
C SER A 331 8.65 25.61 9.73
N ALA A 332 8.69 24.29 9.93
CA ALA A 332 9.84 23.56 10.43
C ALA A 332 10.71 22.95 9.33
N LEU A 333 10.12 22.51 8.20
CA LEU A 333 10.77 21.72 7.16
C LEU A 333 10.91 22.45 5.82
N GLY A 334 10.29 23.64 5.67
CA GLY A 334 10.32 24.40 4.43
C GLY A 334 9.29 23.90 3.41
N PHE A 335 9.65 23.91 2.12
CA PHE A 335 8.78 23.49 1.03
C PHE A 335 8.88 21.98 0.79
N GLY A 336 7.74 21.35 0.53
CA GLY A 336 7.60 19.93 0.26
C GLY A 336 6.27 19.63 -0.41
N PHE A 337 5.81 18.39 -0.27
CA PHE A 337 4.57 17.92 -0.87
C PHE A 337 3.72 17.18 0.14
N ARG A 338 2.41 17.49 0.16
CA ARG A 338 1.40 16.66 0.81
C ARG A 338 1.02 15.53 -0.11
N CYS A 339 1.31 14.30 0.28
CA CYS A 339 1.10 13.11 -0.52
C CYS A 339 -0.03 12.27 0.06
N GLY A 340 -0.82 11.66 -0.83
CA GLY A 340 -1.84 10.68 -0.49
C GLY A 340 -1.42 9.30 -0.99
N PHE A 341 -1.58 8.29 -0.13
CA PHE A 341 -1.16 6.91 -0.33
C PHE A 341 -2.32 5.94 -0.10
N LEU A 342 -2.26 4.77 -0.71
CA LEU A 342 -3.25 3.70 -0.50
C LEU A 342 -3.21 3.16 0.93
N GLY A 343 -2.01 3.04 1.50
CA GLY A 343 -1.76 2.56 2.86
C GLY A 343 -0.33 2.84 3.30
N MET A 344 0.08 2.24 4.42
CA MET A 344 1.43 2.44 4.97
C MET A 344 2.52 1.79 4.14
N LEU A 345 2.28 0.59 3.61
CA LEU A 345 3.26 -0.08 2.75
C LEU A 345 3.50 0.72 1.48
N HIS A 346 2.45 1.31 0.89
CA HIS A 346 2.59 2.19 -0.26
C HIS A 346 3.45 3.42 0.06
N LEU A 347 3.27 4.06 1.22
CA LEU A 347 4.11 5.18 1.68
C LEU A 347 5.58 4.76 1.80
N GLU A 348 5.86 3.63 2.43
CA GLU A 348 7.22 3.11 2.59
C GLU A 348 7.89 2.81 1.24
N ILE A 349 7.14 2.22 0.31
CA ILE A 349 7.64 1.93 -1.04
C ILE A 349 7.99 3.23 -1.79
N ILE A 350 7.11 4.23 -1.75
CA ILE A 350 7.38 5.52 -2.39
C ILE A 350 8.61 6.20 -1.80
N GLN A 351 8.76 6.17 -0.46
CA GLN A 351 9.94 6.72 0.20
C GLN A 351 11.23 5.99 -0.23
N GLU A 352 11.20 4.66 -0.26
CA GLU A 352 12.35 3.84 -0.65
C GLU A 352 12.69 4.01 -2.14
N ARG A 353 11.69 4.18 -3.01
CA ARG A 353 11.90 4.49 -4.43
C ARG A 353 12.51 5.87 -4.64
N LEU A 354 12.09 6.90 -3.89
CA LEU A 354 12.73 8.21 -3.92
C LEU A 354 14.22 8.12 -3.57
N GLU A 355 14.56 7.34 -2.56
CA GLU A 355 15.95 7.14 -2.14
C GLU A 355 16.77 6.35 -3.17
N ARG A 356 16.25 5.22 -3.67
CA ARG A 356 17.02 4.30 -4.54
C ARG A 356 17.03 4.71 -6.00
N GLU A 357 15.87 5.10 -6.57
CA GLU A 357 15.76 5.40 -8.00
C GLU A 357 16.21 6.84 -8.32
N PHE A 358 16.00 7.78 -7.37
CA PHE A 358 16.28 9.20 -7.58
C PHE A 358 17.37 9.78 -6.68
N ASN A 359 17.97 8.94 -5.80
CA ASN A 359 18.99 9.36 -4.82
C ASN A 359 18.53 10.55 -3.96
N MET A 360 17.22 10.60 -3.66
CA MET A 360 16.57 11.70 -2.95
C MET A 360 16.30 11.30 -1.50
N SER A 361 17.04 11.85 -0.56
CA SER A 361 16.77 11.68 0.88
C SER A 361 15.63 12.59 1.31
N VAL A 362 14.60 12.01 1.91
CA VAL A 362 13.38 12.73 2.29
C VAL A 362 13.02 12.56 3.77
N ILE A 363 12.35 13.57 4.32
CA ILE A 363 11.72 13.55 5.64
C ILE A 363 10.22 13.35 5.42
N THR A 364 9.68 12.29 6.02
CA THR A 364 8.25 12.02 6.01
C THR A 364 7.62 12.49 7.32
N THR A 365 6.54 13.27 7.24
CA THR A 365 5.79 13.67 8.45
C THR A 365 4.96 12.52 8.98
N VAL A 366 4.41 12.69 10.19
CA VAL A 366 3.48 11.71 10.78
C VAL A 366 2.33 11.43 9.81
N PRO A 367 2.16 10.19 9.34
CA PRO A 367 1.02 9.84 8.50
C PRO A 367 -0.29 10.06 9.26
N ASN A 368 -1.30 10.49 8.54
CA ASN A 368 -2.65 10.60 9.08
C ASN A 368 -3.69 10.24 8.01
N VAL A 369 -4.94 10.10 8.45
CA VAL A 369 -6.06 9.80 7.54
C VAL A 369 -6.75 11.10 7.14
N SER A 370 -7.62 11.05 6.13
CA SER A 370 -8.46 12.19 5.77
C SER A 370 -9.65 12.28 6.72
N TYR A 371 -9.85 13.44 7.34
CA TYR A 371 -10.98 13.72 8.21
C TYR A 371 -11.97 14.65 7.54
N SER A 372 -13.23 14.59 7.96
CA SER A 372 -14.27 15.54 7.54
C SER A 372 -14.65 16.43 8.71
N ALA A 373 -14.32 17.72 8.62
CA ALA A 373 -14.67 18.71 9.62
C ALA A 373 -15.90 19.50 9.17
N TYR A 374 -16.88 19.65 10.03
CA TYR A 374 -18.09 20.41 9.79
C TYR A 374 -18.12 21.64 10.70
N THR A 375 -18.39 22.80 10.12
CA THR A 375 -18.44 24.04 10.88
C THR A 375 -19.89 24.40 11.22
N ARG A 376 -20.06 25.19 12.30
CA ARG A 376 -21.39 25.69 12.70
C ARG A 376 -22.03 26.63 11.65
N LYS A 377 -21.19 27.23 10.78
CA LYS A 377 -21.68 28.10 9.70
C LYS A 377 -22.23 27.28 8.53
N ASP A 378 -21.65 26.14 8.26
CA ASP A 378 -22.07 25.25 7.19
C ASP A 378 -22.02 23.78 7.66
N PRO A 379 -23.07 23.31 8.34
CA PRO A 379 -23.11 21.99 8.96
C PRO A 379 -23.28 20.84 7.95
N ASN A 380 -23.57 21.13 6.68
CA ASN A 380 -23.81 20.12 5.64
C ASN A 380 -22.66 19.98 4.64
N ALA A 381 -21.73 20.95 4.58
CA ALA A 381 -20.58 20.88 3.70
C ALA A 381 -19.31 20.50 4.50
N PRO A 382 -18.73 19.31 4.27
CA PRO A 382 -17.51 18.89 4.94
C PRO A 382 -16.31 19.64 4.39
N ILE A 383 -15.45 20.10 5.29
CA ILE A 383 -14.08 20.52 4.96
C ILE A 383 -13.19 19.30 5.11
N LEU A 384 -12.55 18.85 4.03
CA LEU A 384 -11.59 17.76 4.10
C LEU A 384 -10.31 18.24 4.77
N VAL A 385 -9.90 17.54 5.83
CA VAL A 385 -8.72 17.83 6.63
C VAL A 385 -7.73 16.69 6.44
N ASN A 386 -6.80 16.87 5.51
CA ASN A 386 -5.71 15.93 5.24
C ASN A 386 -4.44 16.27 6.04
N ASN A 387 -4.32 17.51 6.48
CA ASN A 387 -3.27 17.98 7.38
C ASN A 387 -3.89 18.42 8.71
N PRO A 388 -3.40 17.98 9.87
CA PRO A 388 -3.90 18.43 11.18
C PRO A 388 -3.87 19.95 11.37
N THR A 389 -3.00 20.68 10.66
CA THR A 389 -2.93 22.14 10.71
C THR A 389 -4.13 22.84 10.08
N ASP A 390 -4.81 22.16 9.15
CA ASP A 390 -5.97 22.69 8.44
C ASP A 390 -7.28 22.54 9.22
N LEU A 391 -7.22 21.90 10.40
CA LEU A 391 -8.40 21.75 11.24
C LEU A 391 -8.93 23.14 11.66
N PRO A 392 -10.19 23.48 11.37
CA PRO A 392 -10.81 24.73 11.80
C PRO A 392 -10.74 24.91 13.33
N ASP A 393 -10.77 26.18 13.76
CA ASP A 393 -10.75 26.52 15.19
C ASP A 393 -11.86 25.76 15.95
N PRO A 394 -11.57 25.17 17.13
CA PRO A 394 -12.55 24.43 17.93
C PRO A 394 -13.84 25.21 18.23
N SER A 395 -13.77 26.55 18.30
CA SER A 395 -14.93 27.40 18.51
C SER A 395 -15.92 27.42 17.34
N SER A 396 -15.41 27.21 16.11
CA SER A 396 -16.19 27.17 14.87
C SER A 396 -16.65 25.76 14.49
N LEU A 397 -16.07 24.73 15.08
CA LEU A 397 -16.40 23.33 14.80
C LEU A 397 -17.75 22.94 15.39
N GLU A 398 -18.54 22.19 14.62
CA GLU A 398 -19.72 21.48 15.08
C GLU A 398 -19.43 20.03 15.38
N ARG A 399 -18.79 19.34 14.41
CA ARG A 399 -18.36 17.94 14.53
C ARG A 399 -17.18 17.64 13.62
N VAL A 400 -16.45 16.60 13.98
CA VAL A 400 -15.43 16.00 13.12
C VAL A 400 -15.79 14.52 12.93
N GLU A 401 -15.62 14.05 11.71
CA GLU A 401 -15.83 12.66 11.35
C GLU A 401 -14.51 12.05 10.89
N GLU A 402 -14.27 10.79 11.28
CA GLU A 402 -13.10 10.02 10.89
C GLU A 402 -13.50 8.80 10.05
N PRO A 403 -12.62 8.32 9.14
CA PRO A 403 -12.88 7.14 8.35
C PRO A 403 -12.85 5.88 9.22
N PHE A 404 -13.87 5.04 9.04
CA PHE A 404 -13.97 3.72 9.64
C PHE A 404 -13.77 2.63 8.60
N ILE A 405 -13.27 1.52 9.06
CA ILE A 405 -13.05 0.30 8.27
C ILE A 405 -13.77 -0.88 8.92
N LYS A 406 -14.14 -1.83 8.08
CA LYS A 406 -14.45 -3.20 8.47
C LYS A 406 -13.14 -3.98 8.47
N ALA A 407 -12.66 -4.32 9.65
CA ALA A 407 -11.45 -5.11 9.86
C ALA A 407 -11.82 -6.58 9.98
N THR A 408 -11.26 -7.43 9.14
CA THR A 408 -11.43 -8.89 9.17
C THR A 408 -10.12 -9.53 9.63
N ILE A 409 -10.16 -10.24 10.75
CA ILE A 409 -8.99 -10.87 11.36
C ILE A 409 -9.25 -12.37 11.47
N ILE A 410 -8.37 -13.18 10.89
CA ILE A 410 -8.41 -14.64 11.04
C ILE A 410 -7.25 -15.05 11.93
N THR A 411 -7.56 -15.80 12.98
CA THR A 411 -6.57 -16.27 13.96
C THR A 411 -6.92 -17.65 14.50
N LYS A 412 -5.95 -18.28 15.18
CA LYS A 412 -6.24 -19.52 15.94
C LYS A 412 -7.08 -19.22 17.17
N SER A 413 -7.93 -20.16 17.57
CA SER A 413 -8.84 -20.07 18.73
C SER A 413 -8.11 -19.64 20.01
N ASP A 414 -6.87 -20.09 20.22
CA ASP A 414 -6.05 -19.79 21.40
C ASP A 414 -5.71 -18.29 21.54
N TYR A 415 -5.69 -17.54 20.45
CA TYR A 415 -5.30 -16.13 20.44
C TYR A 415 -6.48 -15.15 20.34
N VAL A 416 -7.72 -15.65 20.22
CA VAL A 416 -8.93 -14.83 20.09
C VAL A 416 -9.02 -13.76 21.19
N GLY A 417 -8.81 -14.14 22.45
CA GLY A 417 -8.88 -13.20 23.57
C GLY A 417 -7.85 -12.07 23.51
N ASN A 418 -6.61 -12.38 23.09
CA ASN A 418 -5.55 -11.39 22.94
C ASN A 418 -5.84 -10.42 21.78
N VAL A 419 -6.30 -10.98 20.66
CA VAL A 419 -6.68 -10.19 19.46
C VAL A 419 -7.86 -9.27 19.76
N MET A 420 -8.90 -9.80 20.42
CA MET A 420 -10.06 -8.99 20.84
C MET A 420 -9.65 -7.84 21.76
N SER A 421 -8.77 -8.10 22.74
CA SER A 421 -8.26 -7.06 23.65
C SER A 421 -7.52 -5.97 22.90
N LEU A 422 -6.67 -6.33 21.91
CA LEU A 422 -5.98 -5.37 21.07
C LEU A 422 -6.97 -4.52 20.25
N CYS A 423 -7.96 -5.13 19.62
CA CYS A 423 -8.95 -4.40 18.81
C CYS A 423 -9.78 -3.44 19.66
N ILE A 424 -10.19 -3.85 20.87
CA ILE A 424 -10.93 -2.97 21.80
C ILE A 424 -10.05 -1.80 22.28
N GLU A 425 -8.77 -2.04 22.58
CA GLU A 425 -7.81 -0.96 22.91
C GLU A 425 -7.70 0.07 21.78
N LYS A 426 -7.79 -0.40 20.53
CA LYS A 426 -7.79 0.43 19.31
C LYS A 426 -9.19 0.91 18.89
N ARG A 427 -10.10 1.05 19.84
CA ARG A 427 -11.47 1.56 19.65
C ARG A 427 -12.32 0.70 18.68
N GLY A 428 -11.96 -0.56 18.48
CA GLY A 428 -12.70 -1.49 17.62
C GLY A 428 -14.02 -1.93 18.27
N GLU A 429 -15.08 -1.99 17.47
CA GLU A 429 -16.38 -2.52 17.82
C GLU A 429 -16.56 -3.88 17.15
N ILE A 430 -16.69 -4.95 17.95
CA ILE A 430 -16.92 -6.29 17.39
C ILE A 430 -18.29 -6.35 16.70
N LYS A 431 -18.33 -6.88 15.50
CA LYS A 431 -19.55 -7.09 14.70
C LYS A 431 -19.90 -8.56 14.58
N ASN A 432 -18.90 -9.38 14.34
CA ASN A 432 -19.12 -10.82 14.17
C ASN A 432 -17.91 -11.63 14.65
N GLN A 433 -18.19 -12.86 15.05
CA GLN A 433 -17.20 -13.88 15.35
C GLN A 433 -17.70 -15.20 14.76
N THR A 434 -16.97 -15.76 13.80
CA THR A 434 -17.32 -16.99 13.10
C THR A 434 -16.19 -18.00 13.24
N TYR A 435 -16.51 -19.23 13.59
CA TYR A 435 -15.56 -20.33 13.55
C TYR A 435 -15.52 -20.88 12.12
N LEU A 436 -14.43 -20.64 11.42
CA LEU A 436 -14.20 -21.15 10.06
C LEU A 436 -13.91 -22.66 10.12
N THR A 437 -13.10 -23.05 11.11
CA THR A 437 -12.81 -24.45 11.43
C THR A 437 -12.77 -24.61 12.96
N THR A 438 -12.53 -25.82 13.46
CA THR A 438 -12.39 -26.07 14.91
C THR A 438 -11.25 -25.29 15.55
N GLN A 439 -10.24 -24.90 14.78
CA GLN A 439 -9.04 -24.20 15.25
C GLN A 439 -8.93 -22.75 14.80
N ARG A 440 -9.71 -22.32 13.78
CA ARG A 440 -9.62 -20.99 13.19
C ARG A 440 -10.91 -20.20 13.37
N VAL A 441 -10.72 -18.95 13.77
CA VAL A 441 -11.80 -18.00 14.05
C VAL A 441 -11.60 -16.74 13.23
N GLU A 442 -12.65 -16.33 12.55
CA GLU A 442 -12.78 -15.02 11.93
C GLU A 442 -13.39 -14.04 12.92
N LEU A 443 -12.77 -12.90 13.09
CA LEU A 443 -13.24 -11.80 13.91
C LEU A 443 -13.47 -10.58 13.01
N VAL A 444 -14.65 -10.02 13.03
CA VAL A 444 -15.00 -8.82 12.25
C VAL A 444 -15.25 -7.67 13.19
N PHE A 445 -14.51 -6.58 12.98
CA PHE A 445 -14.61 -5.34 13.76
C PHE A 445 -14.88 -4.14 12.86
N ASP A 446 -15.66 -3.18 13.34
CA ASP A 446 -15.61 -1.81 12.83
C ASP A 446 -14.55 -1.04 13.63
N MET A 447 -13.55 -0.47 12.93
CA MET A 447 -12.43 0.22 13.57
C MET A 447 -12.15 1.56 12.90
N PRO A 448 -11.70 2.58 13.65
CA PRO A 448 -11.18 3.79 13.02
C PRO A 448 -9.90 3.50 12.25
N LEU A 449 -9.83 3.94 11.00
CA LEU A 449 -8.64 3.74 10.15
C LEU A 449 -7.37 4.31 10.80
N ALA A 450 -7.48 5.46 11.47
CA ALA A 450 -6.35 6.10 12.15
C ALA A 450 -5.67 5.22 13.22
N GLU A 451 -6.40 4.28 13.83
CA GLU A 451 -5.85 3.42 14.88
C GLU A 451 -5.06 2.22 14.32
N ILE A 452 -5.20 1.91 13.02
CA ILE A 452 -4.48 0.80 12.40
C ILE A 452 -3.24 1.25 11.63
N VAL A 453 -3.17 2.54 11.25
CA VAL A 453 -2.12 3.08 10.38
C VAL A 453 -0.71 2.92 10.97
N PHE A 454 -0.54 2.93 12.30
CA PHE A 454 0.79 2.98 12.89
C PHE A 454 1.36 1.61 13.30
N ASP A 455 0.86 1.03 14.36
CA ASP A 455 1.48 -0.12 15.03
C ASP A 455 0.56 -1.35 15.14
N PHE A 456 -0.64 -1.26 14.58
CA PHE A 456 -1.64 -2.30 14.76
C PHE A 456 -1.19 -3.65 14.20
N TYR A 457 -0.63 -3.67 12.99
CA TYR A 457 -0.21 -4.91 12.34
C TYR A 457 0.91 -5.61 13.09
N ASP A 458 1.93 -4.87 13.53
CA ASP A 458 3.05 -5.42 14.31
C ASP A 458 2.60 -5.96 15.67
N ARG A 459 1.70 -5.22 16.33
CA ARG A 459 1.08 -5.67 17.57
C ARG A 459 0.20 -6.90 17.37
N LEU A 460 -0.59 -6.92 16.32
CA LEU A 460 -1.42 -8.07 15.97
C LEU A 460 -0.56 -9.32 15.76
N LYS A 461 0.52 -9.19 15.00
CA LYS A 461 1.49 -10.26 14.78
C LYS A 461 2.11 -10.73 16.10
N THR A 462 2.47 -9.80 16.98
CA THR A 462 3.08 -10.11 18.28
C THR A 462 2.11 -10.84 19.22
N VAL A 463 0.86 -10.34 19.40
CA VAL A 463 -0.11 -10.93 20.33
C VAL A 463 -0.64 -12.28 19.86
N SER A 464 -0.60 -12.52 18.56
CA SER A 464 -1.00 -13.78 17.92
C SER A 464 0.17 -14.72 17.64
N LYS A 465 1.41 -14.35 17.98
CA LYS A 465 2.64 -15.08 17.63
C LYS A 465 2.76 -15.37 16.12
N GLY A 466 2.26 -14.47 15.27
CA GLY A 466 2.25 -14.61 13.83
C GLY A 466 1.11 -15.45 13.26
N TYR A 467 0.16 -15.89 14.08
CA TYR A 467 -0.97 -16.70 13.62
C TYR A 467 -2.22 -15.90 13.25
N ALA A 468 -2.20 -14.57 13.37
CA ALA A 468 -3.28 -13.72 12.90
C ALA A 468 -2.94 -13.09 11.55
N SER A 469 -3.88 -13.17 10.63
CA SER A 469 -3.90 -12.40 9.39
C SER A 469 -4.95 -11.31 9.48
N PHE A 470 -4.75 -10.23 8.73
CA PHE A 470 -5.56 -9.03 8.79
C PHE A 470 -5.86 -8.51 7.40
N ASP A 471 -7.10 -8.15 7.18
CA ASP A 471 -7.56 -7.45 6.00
C ASP A 471 -8.62 -6.40 6.38
N TYR A 472 -8.84 -5.39 5.54
CA TYR A 472 -9.81 -4.36 5.83
C TYR A 472 -10.44 -3.74 4.58
N SER A 473 -11.65 -3.24 4.74
CA SER A 473 -12.37 -2.47 3.72
C SER A 473 -12.98 -1.20 4.32
N PRO A 474 -13.04 -0.08 3.58
CA PRO A 474 -13.67 1.16 4.04
C PRO A 474 -15.18 0.98 4.23
N ILE A 475 -15.73 1.53 5.32
CA ILE A 475 -17.18 1.53 5.59
C ILE A 475 -17.77 2.92 5.78
N GLY A 476 -16.99 3.97 5.45
CA GLY A 476 -17.43 5.37 5.49
C GLY A 476 -16.95 6.17 6.68
N MET A 477 -17.50 7.37 6.85
CA MET A 477 -17.11 8.33 7.87
C MET A 477 -18.04 8.22 9.08
N ARG A 478 -17.48 8.32 10.29
CA ARG A 478 -18.27 8.35 11.55
C ARG A 478 -17.82 9.50 12.44
N LYS A 479 -18.78 10.12 13.13
CA LYS A 479 -18.52 11.18 14.10
C LYS A 479 -17.63 10.67 15.23
N SER A 480 -16.58 11.47 15.56
CA SER A 480 -15.64 11.13 16.62
C SER A 480 -15.21 12.38 17.42
N LYS A 481 -14.75 12.16 18.66
CA LYS A 481 -14.25 13.20 19.55
C LYS A 481 -12.77 13.41 19.36
N LEU A 482 -12.40 14.01 18.23
CA LEU A 482 -11.01 14.27 17.88
C LEU A 482 -10.52 15.61 18.40
N VAL A 483 -9.26 15.67 18.80
CA VAL A 483 -8.55 16.88 19.21
C VAL A 483 -7.21 16.97 18.51
N LYS A 484 -6.82 18.20 18.16
CA LYS A 484 -5.48 18.44 17.61
C LYS A 484 -4.48 18.52 18.76
N VAL A 485 -3.47 17.67 18.73
CA VAL A 485 -2.34 17.69 19.63
C VAL A 485 -1.15 18.28 18.90
N ASP A 486 -0.70 19.45 19.35
CA ASP A 486 0.48 20.14 18.85
C ASP A 486 1.69 19.85 19.73
N LEU A 487 2.84 19.58 19.12
CA LEU A 487 4.13 19.47 19.80
C LEU A 487 4.88 20.78 19.73
N LEU A 488 5.28 21.30 20.91
CA LEU A 488 6.06 22.51 21.01
C LEU A 488 7.48 22.19 21.48
N LEU A 489 8.46 22.63 20.72
CA LEU A 489 9.87 22.58 21.07
C LEU A 489 10.36 24.00 21.39
N ASN A 490 10.91 24.17 22.57
CA ASN A 490 11.34 25.47 23.06
C ASN A 490 10.26 26.59 23.01
N GLY A 491 8.99 26.20 23.00
CA GLY A 491 7.84 27.10 22.92
C GLY A 491 7.32 27.35 21.51
N SER A 492 8.00 26.87 20.48
CA SER A 492 7.56 26.96 19.08
C SER A 492 6.86 25.66 18.67
N SER A 493 5.70 25.76 18.01
CA SER A 493 4.99 24.61 17.47
C SER A 493 5.75 24.01 16.29
N VAL A 494 5.81 22.67 16.24
CA VAL A 494 6.36 21.91 15.12
C VAL A 494 5.18 21.29 14.38
N ASP A 495 4.73 21.93 13.33
CA ASP A 495 3.56 21.55 12.52
C ASP A 495 3.66 20.13 11.96
N ALA A 496 4.85 19.72 11.51
CA ALA A 496 5.13 18.39 11.01
C ALA A 496 4.92 17.25 12.02
N LEU A 497 4.83 17.56 13.32
CA LEU A 497 4.59 16.61 14.41
C LEU A 497 3.16 16.76 15.00
N SER A 498 2.33 17.64 14.46
CA SER A 498 0.94 17.79 14.90
C SER A 498 0.10 16.58 14.45
N SER A 499 -0.82 16.14 15.31
CA SER A 499 -1.65 14.96 15.06
C SER A 499 -3.10 15.18 15.50
N LEU A 500 -4.05 14.58 14.79
CA LEU A 500 -5.44 14.47 15.23
C LEU A 500 -5.62 13.15 15.99
N ILE A 501 -5.99 13.24 17.26
CA ILE A 501 -6.03 12.09 18.17
C ILE A 501 -7.38 12.09 18.89
N HIS A 502 -7.92 10.91 19.20
CA HIS A 502 -9.12 10.81 20.01
C HIS A 502 -8.89 11.40 21.41
N SER A 503 -9.85 12.17 21.93
CA SER A 503 -9.73 12.92 23.18
C SER A 503 -9.27 12.08 24.36
N ASP A 504 -9.73 10.83 24.44
CA ASP A 504 -9.45 9.92 25.55
C ASP A 504 -7.97 9.44 25.54
N ASN A 505 -7.35 9.35 24.35
CA ASN A 505 -5.98 8.90 24.17
C ASN A 505 -4.97 10.06 24.09
N ALA A 506 -5.43 11.31 23.96
CA ALA A 506 -4.58 12.47 23.69
C ALA A 506 -3.47 12.69 24.75
N TYR A 507 -3.79 12.49 26.02
CA TYR A 507 -2.80 12.62 27.11
C TYR A 507 -1.74 11.52 27.02
N SER A 508 -2.15 10.26 26.88
CA SER A 508 -1.23 9.11 26.85
C SER A 508 -0.29 9.19 25.65
N ILE A 509 -0.84 9.46 24.46
CA ILE A 509 -0.06 9.60 23.23
C ILE A 509 0.86 10.81 23.29
N GLY A 510 0.35 11.99 23.69
CA GLY A 510 1.15 13.20 23.81
C GLY A 510 2.30 13.06 24.81
N LYS A 511 2.11 12.29 25.90
CA LYS A 511 3.17 11.97 26.85
C LYS A 511 4.25 11.09 26.21
N LYS A 512 3.87 10.00 25.56
CA LYS A 512 4.80 9.10 24.85
C LYS A 512 5.61 9.84 23.78
N MET A 513 4.96 10.71 22.99
CA MET A 513 5.63 11.55 22.01
C MET A 513 6.70 12.44 22.66
N CYS A 514 6.38 13.13 23.76
CA CYS A 514 7.35 13.94 24.49
C CYS A 514 8.52 13.13 25.03
N GLU A 515 8.27 11.93 25.59
CA GLU A 515 9.29 11.04 26.12
C GLU A 515 10.23 10.52 25.02
N LYS A 516 9.69 10.11 23.87
CA LYS A 516 10.47 9.63 22.72
C LYS A 516 11.35 10.74 22.14
N LEU A 517 10.78 11.94 21.92
CA LEU A 517 11.54 13.10 21.45
C LEU A 517 12.66 13.50 22.43
N ARG A 518 12.43 13.39 23.75
CA ARG A 518 13.47 13.65 24.74
C ARG A 518 14.68 12.71 24.62
N GLN A 519 14.47 11.48 24.17
CA GLN A 519 15.55 10.50 23.99
C GLN A 519 16.36 10.76 22.73
N LEU A 520 15.72 11.24 21.67
CA LEU A 520 16.29 11.35 20.32
C LEU A 520 16.92 12.72 20.05
N ILE A 521 16.32 13.80 20.57
CA ILE A 521 16.87 15.14 20.35
C ILE A 521 18.14 15.31 21.19
N PRO A 522 19.29 15.67 20.57
CA PRO A 522 20.56 15.81 21.28
C PRO A 522 20.54 16.98 22.25
N ARG A 523 21.26 16.85 23.36
CA ARG A 523 21.43 17.92 24.37
C ARG A 523 22.14 19.11 23.74
N GLN A 524 21.59 20.30 23.96
CA GLN A 524 22.19 21.55 23.54
C GLN A 524 22.73 22.37 24.72
N GLN A 525 23.24 23.57 24.44
CA GLN A 525 23.80 24.49 25.46
C GLN A 525 22.72 25.11 26.37
N PHE A 526 21.43 24.91 26.06
CA PHE A 526 20.28 25.40 26.81
C PHE A 526 19.26 24.29 27.04
N ASP A 527 18.37 24.47 28.02
CA ASP A 527 17.30 23.51 28.30
C ASP A 527 16.22 23.62 27.22
N ILE A 528 15.84 22.47 26.63
CA ILE A 528 14.79 22.39 25.61
C ILE A 528 13.55 21.79 26.27
N PRO A 529 12.50 22.59 26.53
CA PRO A 529 11.20 22.05 26.91
C PRO A 529 10.52 21.48 25.68
N ILE A 530 10.04 20.24 25.81
CA ILE A 530 9.18 19.55 24.86
C ILE A 530 7.79 19.50 25.50
N GLN A 531 6.77 19.96 24.80
CA GLN A 531 5.43 20.06 25.34
C GLN A 531 4.41 19.55 24.33
N ALA A 532 3.46 18.75 24.79
CA ALA A 532 2.27 18.42 24.02
C ALA A 532 1.12 19.32 24.50
N ALA A 533 0.39 19.92 23.57
CA ALA A 533 -0.67 20.87 23.86
C ALA A 533 -1.92 20.58 23.01
N ILE A 534 -3.08 20.88 23.60
CA ILE A 534 -4.38 20.92 22.89
C ILE A 534 -4.82 22.39 22.92
N GLY A 535 -4.69 23.09 21.80
CA GLY A 535 -4.86 24.54 21.74
C GLY A 535 -3.90 25.23 22.71
N ALA A 536 -4.41 26.03 23.64
CA ALA A 536 -3.58 26.73 24.63
C ALA A 536 -3.21 25.87 25.87
N LYS A 537 -3.81 24.68 26.01
CA LYS A 537 -3.63 23.84 27.21
C LYS A 537 -2.49 22.83 26.99
N ILE A 538 -1.42 22.97 27.77
CA ILE A 538 -0.35 21.96 27.82
C ILE A 538 -0.85 20.73 28.58
N ILE A 539 -0.81 19.56 27.93
CA ILE A 539 -1.23 18.28 28.51
C ILE A 539 -0.05 17.44 29.01
N SER A 540 1.12 17.58 28.40
CA SER A 540 2.33 16.88 28.84
C SER A 540 3.56 17.77 28.64
N ARG A 541 4.59 17.54 29.43
CA ARG A 541 5.85 18.29 29.35
C ARG A 541 7.03 17.42 29.76
N GLU A 542 8.05 17.42 28.91
CA GLU A 542 9.38 16.87 29.18
C GLU A 542 10.44 17.96 28.97
N THR A 543 11.65 17.75 29.46
CA THR A 543 12.73 18.73 29.32
C THR A 543 14.07 18.04 29.10
N ILE A 544 14.72 18.38 27.98
CA ILE A 544 16.10 18.01 27.71
C ILE A 544 17.00 19.01 28.45
N LYS A 545 17.77 18.51 29.42
CA LYS A 545 18.68 19.37 30.18
C LYS A 545 19.88 19.80 29.34
N ALA A 546 20.26 21.07 29.48
CA ALA A 546 21.44 21.61 28.81
C ALA A 546 22.73 20.85 29.19
N VAL A 547 23.67 20.81 28.25
CA VAL A 547 25.04 20.39 28.53
C VAL A 547 25.62 21.35 29.57
N ARG A 548 26.05 20.83 30.70
CA ARG A 548 26.65 21.63 31.80
C ARG A 548 28.16 21.64 31.63
N LYS A 549 28.73 22.81 31.41
CA LYS A 549 30.15 23.03 31.66
C LYS A 549 30.33 23.43 33.10
N ASP A 550 31.17 22.73 33.85
CA ASP A 550 31.49 23.12 35.24
C ASP A 550 32.35 24.42 35.22
N VAL A 551 31.65 25.54 35.34
CA VAL A 551 32.30 26.88 35.36
C VAL A 551 32.95 27.17 36.69
N THR A 552 32.70 26.31 37.70
CA THR A 552 33.25 26.46 39.06
C THR A 552 34.46 25.56 39.32
N ALA A 553 34.81 24.64 38.40
CA ALA A 553 35.92 23.69 38.54
C ALA A 553 37.29 24.36 38.83
N LYS A 554 37.48 25.58 38.31
CA LYS A 554 38.72 26.35 38.53
C LYS A 554 38.65 27.31 39.74
N CYS A 555 37.58 27.27 40.54
CA CYS A 555 37.45 28.09 41.73
C CYS A 555 38.00 27.35 42.94
N TYR A 556 39.30 27.48 43.22
CA TYR A 556 39.95 26.99 44.40
C TYR A 556 39.61 27.90 45.58
N GLY A 557 39.22 27.30 46.73
CA GLY A 557 38.90 28.01 47.99
C GLY A 557 37.45 28.48 48.12
N GLY A 558 37.06 28.89 49.31
CA GLY A 558 35.69 29.16 49.72
C GLY A 558 35.03 30.44 49.23
N ASP A 559 35.46 31.04 48.08
CA ASP A 559 34.83 32.25 47.54
C ASP A 559 33.44 31.96 46.95
N ILE A 560 32.45 31.95 47.83
CA ILE A 560 31.04 31.71 47.53
C ILE A 560 30.50 32.78 46.59
N SER A 561 30.94 34.03 46.73
CA SER A 561 30.46 35.14 45.92
C SER A 561 30.91 35.03 44.46
N ARG A 562 32.12 34.58 44.20
CA ARG A 562 32.65 34.33 42.87
C ARG A 562 31.97 33.14 42.19
N LYS A 563 31.73 32.04 42.93
CA LYS A 563 30.98 30.88 42.44
C LYS A 563 29.57 31.29 42.02
N ARG A 564 28.88 32.08 42.84
CA ARG A 564 27.52 32.56 42.58
C ARG A 564 27.47 33.47 41.35
N LYS A 565 28.40 34.41 41.17
CA LYS A 565 28.49 35.25 39.99
C LYS A 565 28.74 34.47 38.70
N LEU A 566 29.58 33.44 38.75
CA LEU A 566 29.85 32.58 37.59
C LEU A 566 28.61 31.77 37.20
N LEU A 567 27.89 31.22 38.16
CA LEU A 567 26.64 30.49 37.93
C LEU A 567 25.54 31.42 37.39
N GLU A 568 25.44 32.65 37.89
CA GLU A 568 24.48 33.63 37.39
C GLU A 568 24.80 34.08 35.96
N ARG A 569 26.09 34.29 35.61
CA ARG A 569 26.52 34.55 34.26
C ARG A 569 26.19 33.40 33.31
N GLN A 570 26.43 32.17 33.73
CA GLN A 570 26.08 30.97 32.95
C GLN A 570 24.57 30.90 32.75
N LYS A 571 23.77 31.16 33.79
CA LYS A 571 22.30 31.19 33.70
C LYS A 571 21.79 32.26 32.73
N LYS A 572 22.35 33.49 32.77
CA LYS A 572 22.03 34.57 31.85
C LYS A 572 22.45 34.26 30.41
N GLY A 573 23.62 33.65 30.21
CA GLY A 573 24.12 33.22 28.91
C GLY A 573 23.20 32.16 28.28
N LYS A 574 22.81 31.13 29.07
CA LYS A 574 21.86 30.11 28.61
C LYS A 574 20.49 30.69 28.25
N LYS A 575 19.98 31.65 29.06
CA LYS A 575 18.72 32.32 28.74
C LYS A 575 18.78 33.09 27.41
N LYS A 576 19.92 33.77 27.12
CA LYS A 576 20.12 34.47 25.87
C LYS A 576 20.26 33.51 24.67
N MET A 577 21.01 32.39 24.83
CA MET A 577 21.14 31.36 23.82
C MET A 577 19.78 30.70 23.50
N ARG A 578 18.95 30.47 24.49
CA ARG A 578 17.59 29.93 24.32
C ARG A 578 16.69 30.84 23.46
N GLN A 579 16.87 32.16 23.54
CA GLN A 579 16.08 33.13 22.77
C GLN A 579 16.49 33.20 21.29
N VAL A 580 17.72 32.78 20.95
CA VAL A 580 18.32 32.90 19.63
C VAL A 580 18.52 31.53 18.95
N GLY A 581 18.61 30.46 19.73
CA GLY A 581 18.92 29.11 19.21
C GLY A 581 17.68 28.42 18.64
N SER A 582 17.76 28.04 17.37
CA SER A 582 16.85 27.05 16.77
C SER A 582 17.22 25.65 17.29
N VAL A 583 16.22 24.80 17.47
CA VAL A 583 16.40 23.39 17.84
C VAL A 583 16.36 22.56 16.57
N GLU A 584 17.48 21.96 16.21
CA GLU A 584 17.51 20.97 15.14
C GLU A 584 16.82 19.68 15.60
N ILE A 585 15.89 19.20 14.79
CA ILE A 585 15.18 17.95 15.01
C ILE A 585 15.81 16.92 14.06
N PRO A 586 16.45 15.86 14.57
CA PRO A 586 16.98 14.80 13.72
C PRO A 586 15.87 14.15 12.91
N GLN A 587 16.15 13.69 11.69
CA GLN A 587 15.20 12.95 10.85
C GLN A 587 14.60 11.75 11.57
N GLU A 588 15.43 11.04 12.33
CA GLU A 588 15.03 9.89 13.16
C GLU A 588 13.91 10.23 14.15
N ALA A 589 13.87 11.49 14.62
CA ALA A 589 12.84 11.92 15.58
C ALA A 589 11.44 11.99 14.95
N PHE A 590 11.33 12.33 13.67
CA PHE A 590 10.06 12.31 12.95
C PHE A 590 9.57 10.88 12.78
N MET A 591 10.46 9.97 12.37
CA MET A 591 10.13 8.55 12.19
C MET A 591 9.83 7.84 13.53
N ALA A 592 10.55 8.19 14.59
CA ALA A 592 10.38 7.55 15.90
C ALA A 592 9.09 7.95 16.61
N VAL A 593 8.54 9.11 16.32
CA VAL A 593 7.20 9.51 16.80
C VAL A 593 6.12 8.62 16.19
N LEU A 594 6.37 7.99 15.03
CA LEU A 594 5.47 7.03 14.41
C LEU A 594 5.44 5.68 15.15
N LYS A 595 6.55 5.29 15.78
CA LYS A 595 6.71 4.01 16.51
C LYS A 595 6.68 4.26 18.03
N LEU A 596 5.53 4.70 18.54
CA LEU A 596 5.37 5.09 19.95
C LEU A 596 5.38 3.92 20.95
N ASN A 597 5.33 2.68 20.48
CA ASN A 597 5.16 1.49 21.33
C ASN A 597 6.36 0.53 21.33
N ASP A 598 7.50 0.92 20.75
CA ASP A 598 8.78 0.21 20.87
C ASP A 598 9.54 0.60 22.13
#